data_be33ffc3a55bc32c70db6fa1ecccb124
#
_entry.id   be33ffc3a55bc32c70db6fa1ecccb124
#
_cell.length_a   1.000
_cell.length_b   1.000
_cell.length_c   1.000
_cell.angle_alpha   90.00
_cell.angle_beta   90.00
_cell.angle_gamma   90.00
#
_symmetry.space_group_name_H-M   'P 1'
#
loop_
_entity.id
_entity.type
_entity.pdbx_description
1 polymer ?
#
loop_
_entity_poly.entity_id
_entity_poly.type
_entity_poly.pdbx_seq_one_letter_code
_entity_poly.pdbx_strand_id
1 'polypeptide(L)'
;MAWLRSQVALTWLAVTLASACTDKSAPEYVADQFVEAYFRRMDQQAARQFTALGATEMLDRELELTRSVRADGYTAEQAAAEVVYRRTARNKRGERVRFDYDISIKHEDSEEHRAADVELANIQTVWKVVRVEVKAR
;
A
#
# COMPACT_ATOMS: atom_id res chain seq x y z
N MET A 1 18.46 -68.97 -11.51
CA MET A 1 18.32 -68.14 -10.31
C MET A 1 18.41 -66.67 -10.74
N ALA A 2 17.29 -66.06 -10.81
CA ALA A 2 17.24 -64.65 -11.19
C ALA A 2 17.22 -63.79 -9.94
N TRP A 3 18.21 -62.91 -9.78
CA TRP A 3 18.25 -61.91 -8.76
C TRP A 3 17.65 -60.62 -9.33
N LEU A 4 16.42 -60.35 -8.96
CA LEU A 4 15.78 -59.06 -9.23
C LEU A 4 16.32 -58.05 -8.22
N ARG A 5 17.17 -57.13 -8.66
CA ARG A 5 17.50 -55.90 -7.93
C ARG A 5 16.45 -54.83 -8.24
N SER A 6 15.53 -54.67 -7.30
CA SER A 6 14.61 -53.52 -7.27
C SER A 6 15.41 -52.27 -6.98
N GLN A 7 15.61 -51.43 -7.98
CA GLN A 7 16.11 -50.06 -7.76
C GLN A 7 14.93 -49.18 -7.48
N VAL A 8 14.76 -48.79 -6.23
CA VAL A 8 13.84 -47.75 -5.81
C VAL A 8 14.49 -46.41 -6.13
N ALA A 9 14.06 -45.79 -7.23
CA ALA A 9 14.46 -44.44 -7.56
C ALA A 9 13.75 -43.47 -6.61
N LEU A 10 14.46 -42.94 -5.63
CA LEU A 10 14.02 -41.85 -4.78
C LEU A 10 14.06 -40.57 -5.62
N THR A 11 12.92 -40.19 -6.17
CA THR A 11 12.72 -38.85 -6.79
C THR A 11 12.64 -37.81 -5.69
N TRP A 12 13.72 -37.09 -5.48
CA TRP A 12 13.75 -35.91 -4.66
C TRP A 12 12.96 -34.81 -5.39
N LEU A 13 11.76 -34.56 -4.93
CA LEU A 13 10.99 -33.42 -5.35
C LEU A 13 11.58 -32.15 -4.67
N ALA A 14 12.48 -31.48 -5.38
CA ALA A 14 12.99 -30.19 -4.95
C ALA A 14 11.85 -29.16 -5.05
N VAL A 15 11.17 -28.92 -3.95
CA VAL A 15 10.25 -27.77 -3.81
C VAL A 15 11.12 -26.53 -3.74
N THR A 16 11.33 -25.90 -4.87
CA THR A 16 11.90 -24.55 -4.92
C THR A 16 10.85 -23.57 -4.36
N LEU A 17 10.98 -23.22 -3.10
CA LEU A 17 10.32 -22.07 -2.51
C LEU A 17 10.86 -20.84 -3.24
N ALA A 18 10.14 -20.38 -4.26
CA ALA A 18 10.36 -19.08 -4.86
C ALA A 18 10.02 -18.05 -3.80
N SER A 19 11.02 -17.59 -3.07
CA SER A 19 10.91 -16.39 -2.25
C SER A 19 10.61 -15.24 -3.20
N ALA A 20 9.35 -14.83 -3.30
CA ALA A 20 8.95 -13.62 -4.00
C ALA A 20 9.60 -12.44 -3.25
N CYS A 21 10.80 -12.03 -3.69
CA CYS A 21 11.43 -10.81 -3.20
C CYS A 21 10.54 -9.64 -3.59
N THR A 22 9.89 -9.01 -2.60
CA THR A 22 9.14 -7.76 -2.82
C THR A 22 10.15 -6.67 -3.20
N ASP A 23 10.06 -6.17 -4.43
CA ASP A 23 10.89 -5.06 -4.90
C ASP A 23 10.40 -3.76 -4.26
N LYS A 24 11.13 -3.30 -3.23
CA LYS A 24 10.82 -2.07 -2.48
C LYS A 24 11.01 -0.80 -3.31
N SER A 25 11.66 -0.89 -4.46
CA SER A 25 11.84 0.23 -5.40
C SER A 25 10.71 0.31 -6.43
N ALA A 26 9.85 -0.71 -6.53
CA ALA A 26 8.74 -0.74 -7.47
C ALA A 26 7.64 0.28 -7.09
N PRO A 27 6.99 0.91 -8.08
CA PRO A 27 5.92 1.86 -7.80
C PRO A 27 4.74 1.23 -7.06
N GLU A 28 4.45 -0.04 -7.30
CA GLU A 28 3.42 -0.81 -6.58
C GLU A 28 3.68 -0.84 -5.07
N TYR A 29 4.92 -1.12 -4.69
CA TYR A 29 5.30 -1.16 -3.28
C TYR A 29 5.15 0.21 -2.62
N VAL A 30 5.64 1.26 -3.27
CA VAL A 30 5.56 2.64 -2.75
C VAL A 30 4.10 3.07 -2.58
N ALA A 31 3.25 2.78 -3.58
CA ALA A 31 1.82 3.08 -3.51
C ALA A 31 1.14 2.33 -2.34
N ASP A 32 1.39 1.04 -2.20
CA ASP A 32 0.80 0.23 -1.12
C ASP A 32 1.27 0.70 0.26
N GLN A 33 2.54 1.07 0.42
CA GLN A 33 3.07 1.62 1.69
C GLN A 33 2.46 2.98 2.02
N PHE A 34 2.25 3.82 1.02
CA PHE A 34 1.54 5.09 1.20
C PHE A 34 0.10 4.85 1.66
N VAL A 35 -0.65 3.98 0.98
CA VAL A 35 -2.04 3.66 1.32
C VAL A 35 -2.13 3.04 2.71
N GLU A 36 -1.22 2.15 3.06
CA GLU A 36 -1.11 1.58 4.41
C GLU A 36 -0.94 2.66 5.48
N ALA A 37 0.00 3.57 5.28
CA ALA A 37 0.28 4.64 6.25
C ALA A 37 -0.87 5.65 6.32
N TYR A 38 -1.35 6.11 5.17
CA TYR A 38 -2.31 7.20 5.09
C TYR A 38 -3.74 6.79 5.46
N PHE A 39 -4.24 5.70 4.88
CA PHE A 39 -5.63 5.28 5.07
C PHE A 39 -5.81 4.33 6.24
N ARG A 40 -4.95 3.30 6.36
CA ARG A 40 -5.15 2.28 7.38
C ARG A 40 -4.63 2.71 8.75
N ARG A 41 -3.42 3.23 8.81
CA ARG A 41 -2.83 3.70 10.08
C ARG A 41 -3.18 5.14 10.43
N MET A 42 -3.75 5.89 9.49
CA MET A 42 -4.04 7.33 9.64
C MET A 42 -2.81 8.13 10.11
N ASP A 43 -1.64 7.72 9.65
CA ASP A 43 -0.35 8.31 10.01
C ASP A 43 0.18 9.14 8.84
N GLN A 44 -0.24 10.40 8.77
CA GLN A 44 0.18 11.34 7.74
C GLN A 44 1.68 11.59 7.77
N GLN A 45 2.29 11.57 8.96
CA GLN A 45 3.73 11.77 9.10
C GLN A 45 4.52 10.61 8.46
N ALA A 46 4.09 9.37 8.69
CA ALA A 46 4.68 8.21 8.05
C ALA A 46 4.40 8.17 6.54
N ALA A 47 3.19 8.55 6.12
CA ALA A 47 2.81 8.61 4.69
C ALA A 47 3.66 9.63 3.92
N ARG A 48 4.03 10.74 4.54
CA ARG A 48 4.78 11.83 3.93
C ARG A 48 6.11 11.40 3.32
N GLN A 49 6.79 10.43 3.89
CA GLN A 49 8.07 9.91 3.36
C GLN A 49 7.95 9.30 1.96
N PHE A 50 6.77 8.85 1.58
CA PHE A 50 6.50 8.26 0.26
C PHE A 50 6.03 9.29 -0.77
N THR A 51 5.91 10.57 -0.40
CA THR A 51 5.33 11.63 -1.22
C THR A 51 6.36 12.62 -1.73
N ALA A 52 5.98 13.33 -2.79
CA ALA A 52 6.67 14.50 -3.31
C ALA A 52 5.66 15.47 -3.93
N LEU A 53 6.07 16.71 -4.18
CA LEU A 53 5.27 17.72 -4.87
C LEU A 53 3.89 17.92 -4.21
N GLY A 54 2.82 17.94 -5.00
CA GLY A 54 1.46 18.23 -4.54
C GLY A 54 0.95 17.29 -3.44
N ALA A 55 1.35 16.01 -3.43
CA ALA A 55 0.99 15.09 -2.36
C ALA A 55 1.66 15.46 -1.02
N THR A 56 2.91 15.91 -1.06
CA THR A 56 3.58 16.42 0.15
C THR A 56 2.89 17.66 0.70
N GLU A 57 2.54 18.61 -0.17
CA GLU A 57 1.81 19.83 0.22
C GLU A 57 0.43 19.52 0.82
N MET A 58 -0.27 18.54 0.24
CA MET A 58 -1.55 18.07 0.77
C MET A 58 -1.40 17.55 2.21
N LEU A 59 -0.41 16.68 2.45
CA LEU A 59 -0.15 16.11 3.77
C LEU A 59 0.31 17.16 4.78
N ASP A 60 1.17 18.09 4.37
CA ASP A 60 1.62 19.18 5.24
C ASP A 60 0.44 20.05 5.69
N ARG A 61 -0.52 20.31 4.81
CA ARG A 61 -1.75 21.01 5.13
C ARG A 61 -2.62 20.22 6.10
N GLU A 62 -2.81 18.92 5.88
CA GLU A 62 -3.58 18.07 6.80
C GLU A 62 -2.92 17.99 8.17
N LEU A 63 -1.59 17.87 8.23
CA LEU A 63 -0.84 17.86 9.48
C LEU A 63 -1.00 19.16 10.26
N GLU A 64 -1.05 20.29 9.58
CA GLU A 64 -1.31 21.59 10.20
C GLU A 64 -2.74 21.70 10.74
N LEU A 65 -3.73 21.33 9.92
CA LEU A 65 -5.14 21.36 10.31
C LEU A 65 -5.47 20.42 11.48
N THR A 66 -4.76 19.32 11.62
CA THR A 66 -4.99 18.32 12.69
C THR A 66 -4.04 18.46 13.87
N ARG A 67 -3.19 19.49 13.89
CA ARG A 67 -2.18 19.67 14.92
C ARG A 67 -2.76 19.69 16.34
N SER A 68 -3.84 20.42 16.56
CA SER A 68 -4.48 20.51 17.88
C SER A 68 -5.03 19.18 18.35
N VAL A 69 -5.69 18.43 17.48
CA VAL A 69 -6.25 17.10 17.78
C VAL A 69 -5.14 16.11 18.14
N ARG A 70 -4.04 16.15 17.41
CA ARG A 70 -2.88 15.26 17.69
C ARG A 70 -2.16 15.64 18.99
N ALA A 71 -2.10 16.91 19.31
CA ALA A 71 -1.51 17.40 20.57
C ALA A 71 -2.27 16.90 21.81
N ASP A 72 -3.59 16.62 21.68
CA ASP A 72 -4.43 16.02 22.71
C ASP A 72 -4.23 14.50 22.87
N GLY A 73 -3.26 13.91 22.14
CA GLY A 73 -2.95 12.49 22.22
C GLY A 73 -3.88 11.58 21.43
N TYR A 74 -4.64 12.13 20.48
CA TYR A 74 -5.47 11.33 19.58
C TYR A 74 -4.60 10.45 18.67
N THR A 75 -4.84 9.14 18.70
CA THR A 75 -4.14 8.16 17.88
C THR A 75 -5.10 7.47 16.91
N ALA A 76 -4.54 6.88 15.84
CA ALA A 76 -5.33 6.09 14.88
C ALA A 76 -6.06 4.92 15.54
N GLU A 77 -5.50 4.34 16.59
CA GLU A 77 -6.13 3.26 17.38
C GLU A 77 -7.41 3.73 18.09
N GLN A 78 -7.47 4.99 18.46
CA GLN A 78 -8.67 5.58 19.10
C GLN A 78 -9.78 5.88 18.09
N ALA A 79 -9.47 5.92 16.78
CA ALA A 79 -10.47 6.07 15.73
C ALA A 79 -11.37 4.82 15.58
N ALA A 80 -10.99 3.68 16.14
CA ALA A 80 -11.75 2.43 16.23
C ALA A 80 -12.35 1.93 14.90
N ALA A 81 -11.79 2.33 13.76
CA ALA A 81 -12.22 1.89 12.44
C ALA A 81 -11.24 0.84 11.88
N GLU A 82 -11.79 -0.26 11.37
CA GLU A 82 -11.02 -1.21 10.59
C GLU A 82 -11.00 -0.78 9.12
N VAL A 83 -9.82 -0.55 8.57
CA VAL A 83 -9.64 -0.17 7.17
C VAL A 83 -9.02 -1.32 6.40
N VAL A 84 -9.69 -1.74 5.34
CA VAL A 84 -9.22 -2.74 4.38
C VAL A 84 -9.09 -2.07 3.02
N TYR A 85 -7.98 -2.28 2.34
CA TYR A 85 -7.78 -1.73 1.01
C TYR A 85 -7.32 -2.80 0.03
N ARG A 86 -7.64 -2.59 -1.24
CA ARG A 86 -7.25 -3.45 -2.36
C ARG A 86 -6.91 -2.60 -3.57
N ARG A 87 -5.74 -2.81 -4.14
CA ARG A 87 -5.37 -2.24 -5.43
C ARG A 87 -6.13 -2.96 -6.55
N THR A 88 -6.85 -2.21 -7.38
CA THR A 88 -7.76 -2.76 -8.40
C THR A 88 -7.30 -2.57 -9.82
N ALA A 89 -6.55 -1.50 -10.10
CA ALA A 89 -6.09 -1.20 -11.44
C ALA A 89 -4.74 -0.48 -11.43
N ARG A 90 -4.04 -0.61 -12.55
CA ARG A 90 -2.79 0.09 -12.84
C ARG A 90 -2.91 0.76 -14.20
N ASN A 91 -2.55 2.03 -14.29
CA ASN A 91 -2.51 2.76 -15.52
C ASN A 91 -1.17 3.50 -15.64
N LYS A 92 -0.36 3.13 -16.62
CA LYS A 92 0.93 3.76 -16.89
C LYS A 92 0.78 4.79 -18.02
N ARG A 93 1.24 6.02 -17.76
CA ARG A 93 1.29 7.10 -18.74
C ARG A 93 2.68 7.75 -18.71
N GLY A 94 3.55 7.39 -19.66
CA GLY A 94 4.93 7.89 -19.70
C GLY A 94 5.70 7.51 -18.44
N GLU A 95 6.22 8.49 -17.72
CA GLU A 95 6.98 8.33 -16.48
C GLU A 95 6.09 8.37 -15.22
N ARG A 96 4.78 8.37 -15.39
CA ARG A 96 3.81 8.33 -14.30
C ARG A 96 3.04 7.03 -14.29
N VAL A 97 2.71 6.56 -13.10
CA VAL A 97 1.87 5.39 -12.88
C VAL A 97 0.75 5.77 -11.92
N ARG A 98 -0.47 5.44 -12.27
CA ARG A 98 -1.63 5.60 -11.40
C ARG A 98 -2.12 4.22 -10.97
N PHE A 99 -2.40 4.10 -9.70
CA PHE A 99 -3.07 2.94 -9.12
C PHE A 99 -4.43 3.34 -8.57
N ASP A 100 -5.42 2.52 -8.83
CA ASP A 100 -6.76 2.65 -8.27
C ASP A 100 -6.88 1.69 -7.08
N TYR A 101 -7.48 2.17 -5.99
CA TYR A 101 -7.73 1.40 -4.77
C TYR A 101 -9.19 1.44 -4.39
N ASP A 102 -9.70 0.29 -3.99
CA ASP A 102 -10.94 0.19 -3.22
C ASP A 102 -10.61 0.17 -1.74
N ILE A 103 -11.27 1.03 -0.98
CA ILE A 103 -11.05 1.18 0.45
C ILE A 103 -12.38 0.98 1.16
N SER A 104 -12.42 0.02 2.08
CA SER A 104 -13.54 -0.25 2.96
C SER A 104 -13.18 0.18 4.38
N ILE A 105 -14.01 1.02 4.96
CA ILE A 105 -13.87 1.51 6.33
C ILE A 105 -15.03 0.94 7.13
N LYS A 106 -14.73 0.01 8.04
CA LYS A 106 -15.72 -0.63 8.89
C LYS A 106 -15.78 0.07 10.23
N HIS A 107 -16.96 0.52 10.57
CA HIS A 107 -17.33 1.01 11.88
C HIS A 107 -18.18 -0.05 12.59
N GLU A 108 -18.47 0.16 13.87
CA GLU A 108 -19.23 -0.79 14.68
C GLU A 108 -20.61 -1.14 14.07
N ASP A 109 -21.31 -0.13 13.52
CA ASP A 109 -22.67 -0.26 12.98
C ASP A 109 -22.79 0.05 11.47
N SER A 110 -21.69 0.33 10.78
CA SER A 110 -21.71 0.76 9.39
C SER A 110 -20.43 0.41 8.64
N GLU A 111 -20.52 0.38 7.32
CA GLU A 111 -19.38 0.21 6.43
C GLU A 111 -19.41 1.33 5.37
N GLU A 112 -18.29 2.00 5.20
CA GLU A 112 -18.11 3.06 4.21
C GLU A 112 -17.16 2.58 3.13
N HIS A 113 -17.49 2.85 1.86
CA HIS A 113 -16.66 2.52 0.71
C HIS A 113 -16.13 3.78 0.05
N ARG A 114 -14.85 3.80 -0.26
CA ARG A 114 -14.19 4.87 -0.99
C ARG A 114 -13.36 4.32 -2.13
N ALA A 115 -13.15 5.11 -3.15
CA ALA A 115 -12.15 4.88 -4.17
C ALA A 115 -11.02 5.89 -4.01
N ALA A 116 -9.78 5.46 -4.14
CA ALA A 116 -8.64 6.34 -4.16
C ALA A 116 -7.81 6.11 -5.42
N ASP A 117 -7.46 7.20 -6.09
CA ASP A 117 -6.51 7.21 -7.19
C ASP A 117 -5.18 7.75 -6.67
N VAL A 118 -4.13 6.95 -6.76
CA VAL A 118 -2.78 7.28 -6.30
C VAL A 118 -1.87 7.36 -7.50
N GLU A 119 -1.38 8.55 -7.83
CA GLU A 119 -0.46 8.78 -8.94
C GLU A 119 0.96 8.94 -8.44
N LEU A 120 1.88 8.18 -9.05
CA LEU A 120 3.31 8.23 -8.75
C LEU A 120 4.10 8.75 -9.96
N ALA A 121 5.18 9.44 -9.65
CA ALA A 121 6.20 9.83 -10.62
C ALA A 121 7.56 9.30 -10.16
N ASN A 122 8.41 8.99 -11.15
CA ASN A 122 9.81 8.67 -10.87
C ASN A 122 10.59 9.99 -10.77
N ILE A 123 11.09 10.28 -9.58
CA ILE A 123 11.83 11.49 -9.27
C ILE A 123 13.25 11.08 -8.86
N GLN A 124 14.24 11.40 -9.68
CA GLN A 124 15.64 11.03 -9.42
C GLN A 124 15.81 9.53 -9.09
N THR A 125 15.23 8.67 -9.94
CA THR A 125 15.23 7.20 -9.80
C THR A 125 14.41 6.62 -8.65
N VAL A 126 13.68 7.45 -7.91
CA VAL A 126 12.82 7.02 -6.80
C VAL A 126 11.36 7.30 -7.13
N TRP A 127 10.51 6.29 -7.00
CA TRP A 127 9.06 6.46 -7.13
C TRP A 127 8.50 7.18 -5.92
N LYS A 128 7.73 8.22 -6.17
CA LYS A 128 7.04 9.02 -5.14
C LYS A 128 5.59 9.25 -5.53
N VAL A 129 4.71 9.20 -4.54
CA VAL A 129 3.32 9.63 -4.70
C VAL A 129 3.30 11.14 -4.88
N VAL A 130 2.74 11.61 -5.98
CA VAL A 130 2.68 13.03 -6.34
C VAL A 130 1.27 13.59 -6.31
N ARG A 131 0.27 12.72 -6.39
CA ARG A 131 -1.16 13.10 -6.35
C ARG A 131 -2.01 11.99 -5.74
N VAL A 132 -2.96 12.39 -4.94
CA VAL A 132 -3.97 11.49 -4.35
C VAL A 132 -5.34 12.12 -4.55
N GLU A 133 -6.29 11.36 -5.04
CA GLU A 133 -7.67 11.77 -5.20
C GLU A 133 -8.57 10.71 -4.56
N VAL A 134 -9.45 11.14 -3.66
CA VAL A 134 -10.38 10.26 -2.94
C VAL A 134 -11.81 10.61 -3.32
N LYS A 135 -12.58 9.57 -3.67
CA LYS A 135 -13.99 9.70 -4.05
C LYS A 135 -14.83 8.80 -3.14
N ALA A 136 -15.94 9.34 -2.65
CA ALA A 136 -16.99 8.54 -2.01
C ALA A 136 -17.66 7.64 -3.07
N ARG A 137 -18.01 6.43 -2.69
CA ARG A 137 -18.81 5.50 -3.50
C ARG A 137 -20.18 5.27 -2.87
#